data_6bdc3955b627e60811c43cea5b47b2dc
#
_entry.id   6bdc3955b627e60811c43cea5b47b2dc
#
_cell.length_a   1.000
_cell.length_b   1.000
_cell.length_c   1.000
_cell.angle_alpha   90.00
_cell.angle_beta   90.00
_cell.angle_gamma   90.00
#
_symmetry.space_group_name_H-M   'P 1'
#
loop_
_entity.id
_entity.type
_entity.pdbx_description
1 polymer ?
#
loop_
_entity_poly.entity_id
_entity_poly.type
_entity_poly.pdbx_seq_one_letter_code
_entity_poly.pdbx_strand_id
1 'polypeptide(L)'
;MSLITTLQATKLPCAYSHFKIPQTPPYIVYIGNGQSNLNADNTHYYRKNEYQVEYYFTTKNEANEEAIETALLADGFLYDKSEDIYIESEGVFVIYYYI
;
A
#
# COMPACT_ATOMS: atom_id res chain seq x y z
N MET A 1 -12.34 9.38 -1.98
CA MET A 1 -11.51 8.78 -3.02
C MET A 1 -11.18 7.36 -2.71
N SER A 2 -11.20 6.50 -3.71
CA SER A 2 -10.81 5.11 -3.49
C SER A 2 -9.30 4.97 -3.50
N LEU A 3 -8.81 4.01 -2.74
CA LEU A 3 -7.37 3.76 -2.66
C LEU A 3 -6.77 3.40 -4.02
N ILE A 4 -7.48 2.64 -4.85
CA ILE A 4 -6.96 2.30 -6.18
C ILE A 4 -6.72 3.55 -7.03
N THR A 5 -7.61 4.53 -6.96
CA THR A 5 -7.43 5.78 -7.67
C THR A 5 -6.19 6.52 -7.18
N THR A 6 -5.98 6.53 -5.87
CA THR A 6 -4.79 7.11 -5.25
C THR A 6 -3.52 6.46 -5.79
N LEU A 7 -3.50 5.13 -5.81
CA LEU A 7 -2.32 4.39 -6.25
C LEU A 7 -2.08 4.51 -7.75
N GLN A 8 -3.14 4.65 -8.54
CA GLN A 8 -3.00 4.85 -9.99
C GLN A 8 -2.30 6.17 -10.34
N ALA A 9 -2.35 7.14 -9.44
CA ALA A 9 -1.66 8.41 -9.64
C ALA A 9 -0.14 8.24 -9.70
N THR A 10 0.39 7.16 -9.17
CA THR A 10 1.83 6.86 -9.22
C THR A 10 2.28 6.42 -10.61
N LYS A 11 1.34 6.03 -11.47
CA LYS A 11 1.56 5.46 -12.80
C LYS A 11 2.26 4.10 -12.80
N LEU A 12 2.40 3.48 -11.64
CA LEU A 12 2.88 2.12 -11.54
C LEU A 12 1.71 1.15 -11.69
N PRO A 13 1.95 -0.05 -12.22
CA PRO A 13 0.90 -1.07 -12.26
C PRO A 13 0.42 -1.36 -10.84
N CYS A 14 -0.88 -1.40 -10.63
CA CYS A 14 -1.43 -1.69 -9.31
C CYS A 14 -2.69 -2.55 -9.43
N ALA A 15 -2.90 -3.41 -8.45
CA ALA A 15 -4.04 -4.32 -8.41
C ALA A 15 -4.42 -4.64 -6.97
N TYR A 16 -5.66 -5.07 -6.77
CA TYR A 16 -6.11 -5.54 -5.47
C TYR A 16 -5.67 -6.99 -5.29
N SER A 17 -4.96 -7.26 -4.20
CA SER A 17 -4.48 -8.57 -3.79
C SER A 17 -3.42 -9.17 -4.72
N HIS A 18 -3.70 -9.28 -6.00
CA HIS A 18 -2.76 -9.89 -6.96
C HIS A 18 -3.15 -9.51 -8.39
N PHE A 19 -2.23 -9.73 -9.32
CA PHE A 19 -2.52 -9.61 -10.74
C PHE A 19 -2.99 -10.96 -11.27
N LYS A 20 -3.90 -10.94 -12.23
CA LYS A 20 -4.42 -12.16 -12.84
C LYS A 20 -3.36 -12.87 -13.69
N ILE A 21 -2.42 -12.12 -14.21
CA ILE A 21 -1.28 -12.65 -14.97
C ILE A 21 0.00 -12.14 -14.33
N PRO A 22 1.13 -12.85 -14.52
CA PRO A 22 2.40 -12.40 -13.94
C PRO A 22 2.74 -10.98 -14.35
N GLN A 23 3.21 -10.19 -13.39
CA GLN A 23 3.54 -8.78 -13.59
C GLN A 23 5.03 -8.58 -13.33
N THR A 24 5.69 -7.81 -14.19
CA THR A 24 7.10 -7.46 -14.01
C THR A 24 7.24 -6.33 -13.00
N PRO A 25 8.10 -6.46 -11.98
CA PRO A 25 8.37 -5.36 -11.07
C PRO A 25 8.96 -4.13 -11.79
N PRO A 26 8.73 -2.92 -11.29
CA PRO A 26 8.02 -2.60 -10.05
C PRO A 26 6.51 -2.57 -10.23
N TYR A 27 5.81 -2.95 -9.18
CA TYR A 27 4.34 -2.88 -9.17
C TYR A 27 3.82 -2.76 -7.74
N ILE A 28 2.54 -2.44 -7.62
CA ILE A 28 1.88 -2.26 -6.33
C ILE A 28 0.69 -3.20 -6.26
N VAL A 29 0.51 -3.84 -5.11
CA VAL A 29 -0.76 -4.50 -4.79
C VAL A 29 -1.24 -3.96 -3.45
N TYR A 30 -2.55 -4.02 -3.21
CA TYR A 30 -3.09 -3.62 -1.92
C TYR A 30 -4.15 -4.61 -1.51
N ILE A 31 -4.33 -4.76 -0.21
CA ILE A 31 -5.29 -5.71 0.35
C ILE A 31 -5.88 -5.14 1.62
N GLY A 32 -7.15 -5.47 1.88
CA GLY A 32 -7.82 -5.04 3.09
C GLY A 32 -7.33 -5.84 4.29
N ASN A 33 -7.05 -5.14 5.38
CA ASN A 33 -6.60 -5.73 6.64
C ASN A 33 -7.70 -5.75 7.70
N GLY A 34 -8.98 -5.60 7.27
CA GLY A 34 -10.09 -5.55 8.19
C GLY A 34 -10.40 -4.14 8.64
N GLN A 35 -10.99 -4.02 9.80
CA GLN A 35 -11.38 -2.73 10.36
C GLN A 35 -10.87 -2.59 11.77
N SER A 36 -10.46 -1.38 12.13
CA SER A 36 -10.23 -1.05 13.52
C SER A 36 -11.42 -0.27 14.06
N ASN A 37 -11.74 -0.48 15.34
CA ASN A 37 -12.78 0.24 16.02
C ASN A 37 -12.16 1.15 17.08
N LEU A 38 -12.53 2.41 17.07
CA LEU A 38 -12.09 3.37 18.07
C LEU A 38 -13.28 3.75 18.92
N ASN A 39 -13.22 3.45 20.21
CA ASN A 39 -14.25 3.84 21.16
C ASN A 39 -13.99 5.25 21.64
N ALA A 40 -15.04 6.08 21.61
CA ALA A 40 -14.98 7.43 22.13
C ALA A 40 -16.07 7.59 23.17
N ASP A 41 -15.69 7.68 24.43
CA ASP A 41 -16.58 8.01 25.54
C ASP A 41 -17.85 7.18 25.65
N ASN A 42 -17.73 5.88 25.46
CA ASN A 42 -18.82 4.92 25.68
C ASN A 42 -20.05 5.06 24.79
N THR A 43 -20.11 6.08 23.96
CA THR A 43 -21.30 6.31 23.15
C THR A 43 -21.06 6.21 21.66
N HIS A 44 -19.85 6.47 21.24
CA HIS A 44 -19.48 6.46 19.83
C HIS A 44 -18.22 5.67 19.59
N TYR A 45 -18.16 5.03 18.46
CA TYR A 45 -16.92 4.41 18.00
C TYR A 45 -16.83 4.62 16.49
N TYR A 46 -15.61 4.68 16.04
CA TYR A 46 -15.31 4.79 14.62
C TYR A 46 -14.92 3.44 14.09
N ARG A 47 -15.30 3.19 12.85
CA ARG A 47 -14.80 2.05 12.09
C ARG A 47 -13.93 2.60 11.00
N LYS A 48 -12.73 2.06 10.91
CA LYS A 48 -11.78 2.46 9.88
C LYS A 48 -11.37 1.21 9.11
N ASN A 49 -11.58 1.24 7.79
CA ASN A 49 -11.05 0.19 6.93
C ASN A 49 -9.54 0.35 6.85
N GLU A 50 -8.83 -0.72 7.16
CA GLU A 50 -7.39 -0.74 7.12
C GLU A 50 -6.92 -1.48 5.89
N TYR A 51 -5.85 -0.99 5.29
CA TYR A 51 -5.27 -1.59 4.09
C TYR A 51 -3.79 -1.76 4.26
N GLN A 52 -3.25 -2.72 3.53
CA GLN A 52 -1.83 -2.93 3.39
C GLN A 52 -1.50 -2.71 1.92
N VAL A 53 -0.64 -1.75 1.66
CA VAL A 53 -0.14 -1.46 0.32
C VAL A 53 1.23 -2.10 0.23
N GLU A 54 1.46 -2.90 -0.81
CA GLU A 54 2.71 -3.63 -1.00
C GLU A 54 3.36 -3.16 -2.29
N TYR A 55 4.57 -2.60 -2.16
CA TYR A 55 5.34 -2.16 -3.30
C TYR A 55 6.47 -3.16 -3.55
N TYR A 56 6.42 -3.80 -4.71
CA TYR A 56 7.41 -4.82 -5.11
C TYR A 56 8.39 -4.24 -6.11
N PHE A 57 9.67 -4.52 -5.92
CA PHE A 57 10.70 -4.00 -6.81
C PHE A 57 11.93 -4.92 -6.82
N THR A 58 12.75 -4.80 -7.87
CA THR A 58 14.03 -5.53 -7.96
C THR A 58 15.20 -4.58 -7.77
N THR A 59 15.07 -3.35 -8.23
CA THR A 59 16.09 -2.31 -8.09
C THR A 59 15.56 -1.18 -7.24
N LYS A 60 16.31 -0.77 -6.24
CA LYS A 60 15.91 0.32 -5.35
C LYS A 60 15.67 1.60 -6.14
N ASN A 61 14.51 2.21 -5.95
CA ASN A 61 14.11 3.43 -6.62
C ASN A 61 13.32 4.31 -5.67
N GLU A 62 14.00 5.22 -5.00
CA GLU A 62 13.38 6.08 -4.01
C GLU A 62 12.36 7.03 -4.63
N ALA A 63 12.50 7.37 -5.89
CA ALA A 63 11.51 8.21 -6.57
C ALA A 63 10.14 7.53 -6.65
N ASN A 64 10.11 6.21 -6.89
CA ASN A 64 8.87 5.46 -6.88
C ASN A 64 8.26 5.43 -5.48
N GLU A 65 9.08 5.26 -4.45
CA GLU A 65 8.61 5.27 -3.07
C GLU A 65 8.02 6.62 -2.71
N GLU A 66 8.69 7.71 -3.10
CA GLU A 66 8.18 9.05 -2.87
C GLU A 66 6.85 9.30 -3.59
N ALA A 67 6.71 8.76 -4.81
CA ALA A 67 5.47 8.91 -5.56
C ALA A 67 4.31 8.25 -4.82
N ILE A 68 4.52 7.07 -4.27
CA ILE A 68 3.51 6.36 -3.48
C ILE A 68 3.17 7.16 -2.22
N GLU A 69 4.20 7.59 -1.49
CA GLU A 69 4.02 8.30 -0.23
C GLU A 69 3.32 9.64 -0.44
N THR A 70 3.71 10.37 -1.47
CA THR A 70 3.06 11.63 -1.81
C THR A 70 1.60 11.43 -2.18
N ALA A 71 1.31 10.40 -2.97
CA ALA A 71 -0.06 10.11 -3.37
C ALA A 71 -0.93 9.74 -2.17
N LEU A 72 -0.40 8.92 -1.26
CA LEU A 72 -1.14 8.54 -0.06
C LEU A 72 -1.46 9.76 0.81
N LEU A 73 -0.45 10.58 1.08
CA LEU A 73 -0.64 11.77 1.92
C LEU A 73 -1.58 12.78 1.27
N ALA A 74 -1.50 12.97 -0.04
CA ALA A 74 -2.35 13.91 -0.76
C ALA A 74 -3.83 13.55 -0.63
N ASP A 75 -4.14 12.26 -0.52
CA ASP A 75 -5.53 11.80 -0.37
C ASP A 75 -5.90 11.49 1.07
N GLY A 76 -5.11 11.96 2.02
CA GLY A 76 -5.43 11.89 3.44
C GLY A 76 -5.08 10.57 4.12
N PHE A 77 -4.31 9.72 3.48
CA PHE A 77 -3.88 8.47 4.09
C PHE A 77 -2.58 8.67 4.87
N LEU A 78 -2.62 8.43 6.16
CA LEU A 78 -1.41 8.33 6.97
C LEU A 78 -0.91 6.89 6.88
N TYR A 79 0.38 6.71 6.90
CA TYR A 79 0.95 5.38 6.71
C TYR A 79 2.09 5.09 7.67
N ASP A 80 2.30 3.79 7.93
CA ASP A 80 3.50 3.28 8.56
C ASP A 80 4.24 2.49 7.49
N LYS A 81 5.51 2.77 7.31
CA LYS A 81 6.33 2.17 6.27
C LYS A 81 7.26 1.12 6.85
N SER A 82 7.30 -0.06 6.27
CA SER A 82 8.22 -1.11 6.69
C SER A 82 9.62 -0.89 6.10
N GLU A 83 10.57 -1.67 6.57
CA GLU A 83 11.87 -1.77 5.92
C GLU A 83 11.75 -2.50 4.57
N ASP A 84 12.82 -2.48 3.78
CA ASP A 84 12.87 -3.26 2.55
C ASP A 84 13.05 -4.73 2.93
N ILE A 85 12.12 -5.57 2.49
CA ILE A 85 12.13 -7.00 2.80
C ILE A 85 12.40 -7.78 1.52
N TYR A 86 13.45 -8.61 1.53
CA TYR A 86 13.78 -9.42 0.36
C TYR A 86 13.04 -10.75 0.40
N ILE A 87 12.36 -11.07 -0.69
CA ILE A 87 11.65 -12.35 -0.84
C ILE A 87 12.53 -13.24 -1.71
N GLU A 88 13.31 -14.09 -1.06
CA GLU A 88 14.32 -14.89 -1.74
C GLU A 88 13.73 -15.82 -2.79
N SER A 89 12.57 -16.42 -2.50
CA SER A 89 11.93 -17.36 -3.42
C SER A 89 11.48 -16.72 -4.73
N GLU A 90 11.28 -15.39 -4.73
CA GLU A 90 10.81 -14.66 -5.91
C GLU A 90 11.83 -13.71 -6.49
N GLY A 91 12.93 -13.46 -5.76
CA GLY A 91 13.97 -12.56 -6.21
C GLY A 91 13.55 -11.10 -6.26
N VAL A 92 12.62 -10.69 -5.41
CA VAL A 92 12.13 -9.31 -5.36
C VAL A 92 12.17 -8.79 -3.93
N PHE A 93 12.17 -7.47 -3.79
CA PHE A 93 11.97 -6.80 -2.51
C PHE A 93 10.53 -6.34 -2.39
N VAL A 94 10.05 -6.20 -1.16
CA VAL A 94 8.75 -5.61 -0.90
C VAL A 94 8.86 -4.61 0.25
N ILE A 95 8.10 -3.52 0.13
CA ILE A 95 7.90 -2.55 1.21
C ILE A 95 6.41 -2.52 1.50
N TYR A 96 6.06 -2.62 2.78
CA TYR A 96 4.66 -2.54 3.20
C TYR A 96 4.35 -1.13 3.71
N TYR A 97 3.22 -0.61 3.28
CA TYR A 97 2.66 0.62 3.83
C TYR A 97 1.33 0.25 4.48
N TYR A 98 1.24 0.44 5.78
CA TYR A 98 0.03 0.15 6.54
C TYR A 98 -0.74 1.44 6.72
N ILE A 99 -1.98 1.46 6.23
CA ILE A 99 -2.79 2.68 6.25
C ILE A 99 -4.16 2.46 6.86
#